data_6ae42ea5033d345f60aa978014c9da63
#
_entry.id   6ae42ea5033d345f60aa978014c9da63
#
_cell.length_a   1.000
_cell.length_b   1.000
_cell.length_c   1.000
_cell.angle_alpha   90.00
_cell.angle_beta   90.00
_cell.angle_gamma   90.00
#
_symmetry.space_group_name_H-M   'P 1'
#
loop_
_entity.id
_entity.type
_entity.pdbx_description
1 polymer ?
#
loop_
_entity_poly.entity_id
_entity_poly.type
_entity_poly.pdbx_seq_one_letter_code
_entity_poly.pdbx_strand_id
1 'polypeptide(L)'
;MILVGCDHISEQERLIYEKPEPAQRVVLLEDFTGQRCTNCPKATDVIEQLLETYGDALVAVGIHGGPLSFAGNAKVTGLATKTGDEYYNHWNLEHQPVGLINRHSPVDYPQWAAVVKEELTKLAALRLTGTVSYEDDVMTI
;
A
#
# COMPACT_ATOMS: atom_id res chain seq x y z
N MET A 1 -42.30 -33.79 -34.30
CA MET A 1 -41.92 -33.07 -33.09
C MET A 1 -40.72 -32.22 -33.46
N ILE A 2 -40.93 -30.91 -33.69
CA ILE A 2 -39.89 -29.98 -34.16
C ILE A 2 -39.32 -29.32 -32.90
N LEU A 3 -38.04 -29.59 -32.59
CA LEU A 3 -37.31 -28.88 -31.54
C LEU A 3 -36.89 -27.53 -32.11
N VAL A 4 -37.57 -26.47 -31.69
CA VAL A 4 -37.14 -25.10 -31.94
C VAL A 4 -36.06 -24.77 -30.92
N GLY A 5 -34.80 -24.77 -31.35
CA GLY A 5 -33.70 -24.32 -30.55
C GLY A 5 -33.81 -22.79 -30.38
N CYS A 6 -33.75 -22.32 -29.14
CA CYS A 6 -33.62 -20.91 -28.81
C CYS A 6 -32.19 -20.43 -29.12
N ASP A 7 -31.96 -20.00 -30.35
CA ASP A 7 -30.64 -19.49 -30.74
C ASP A 7 -30.75 -18.18 -31.55
N HIS A 8 -31.33 -17.18 -30.94
CA HIS A 8 -31.23 -15.83 -31.45
C HIS A 8 -30.80 -14.86 -30.34
N ILE A 9 -29.57 -15.06 -29.82
CA ILE A 9 -28.86 -13.99 -29.17
C ILE A 9 -28.28 -13.15 -30.30
N SER A 10 -28.73 -11.90 -30.44
CA SER A 10 -28.18 -10.97 -31.43
C SER A 10 -26.68 -10.77 -31.18
N GLU A 11 -25.92 -10.43 -32.23
CA GLU A 11 -24.49 -10.12 -32.08
C GLU A 11 -24.22 -8.99 -31.08
N GLN A 12 -25.18 -8.09 -30.91
CA GLN A 12 -25.12 -6.97 -29.97
C GLN A 12 -25.37 -7.39 -28.52
N GLU A 13 -25.99 -8.54 -28.29
CA GLU A 13 -26.23 -9.13 -26.96
C GLU A 13 -25.20 -10.18 -26.57
N ARG A 14 -24.27 -10.52 -27.45
CA ARG A 14 -23.13 -11.36 -27.10
C ARG A 14 -22.20 -10.58 -26.19
N LEU A 15 -21.87 -11.16 -25.03
CA LEU A 15 -20.79 -10.67 -24.19
C LEU A 15 -19.48 -10.79 -24.97
N ILE A 16 -19.04 -9.71 -25.59
CA ILE A 16 -17.71 -9.63 -26.17
C ILE A 16 -16.76 -9.52 -24.98
N TYR A 17 -16.07 -10.61 -24.66
CA TYR A 17 -15.00 -10.55 -23.68
C TYR A 17 -13.83 -9.80 -24.29
N GLU A 18 -13.72 -8.52 -23.96
CA GLU A 18 -12.48 -7.78 -24.16
C GLU A 18 -11.53 -8.12 -23.02
N LYS A 19 -10.41 -8.74 -23.36
CA LYS A 19 -9.36 -9.02 -22.38
C LYS A 19 -8.90 -7.66 -21.82
N PRO A 20 -9.10 -7.41 -20.52
CA PRO A 20 -8.64 -6.14 -19.94
C PRO A 20 -7.13 -6.00 -20.12
N GLU A 21 -6.68 -4.79 -20.43
CA GLU A 21 -5.25 -4.49 -20.43
C GLU A 21 -4.65 -4.86 -19.08
N PRO A 22 -3.45 -5.46 -19.09
CA PRO A 22 -2.78 -5.84 -17.85
C PRO A 22 -2.67 -4.62 -16.93
N ALA A 23 -3.20 -4.72 -15.72
CA ALA A 23 -3.03 -3.67 -14.73
C ALA A 23 -1.56 -3.62 -14.30
N GLN A 24 -0.98 -2.41 -14.25
CA GLN A 24 0.34 -2.22 -13.69
C GLN A 24 0.29 -2.58 -12.19
N ARG A 25 1.24 -3.40 -11.75
CA ARG A 25 1.39 -3.73 -10.34
C ARG A 25 1.91 -2.51 -9.59
N VAL A 26 1.21 -2.16 -8.52
CA VAL A 26 1.66 -1.16 -7.53
C VAL A 26 1.93 -1.89 -6.22
N VAL A 27 3.03 -1.56 -5.57
CA VAL A 27 3.43 -2.13 -4.28
C VAL A 27 3.19 -1.11 -3.18
N LEU A 28 2.58 -1.54 -2.09
CA LEU A 28 2.43 -0.76 -0.86
C LEU A 28 3.52 -1.15 0.12
N LEU A 29 4.32 -0.18 0.57
CA LEU A 29 5.28 -0.31 1.66
C LEU A 29 4.77 0.51 2.85
N GLU A 30 4.43 -0.16 3.94
CA GLU A 30 4.04 0.45 5.21
C GLU A 30 5.24 0.39 6.16
N ASP A 31 5.86 1.54 6.45
CA ASP A 31 7.02 1.67 7.35
C ASP A 31 6.55 2.00 8.77
N PHE A 32 6.71 1.08 9.69
CA PHE A 32 6.49 1.36 11.11
C PHE A 32 7.71 2.04 11.71
N THR A 33 7.56 3.32 11.95
CA THR A 33 8.62 4.26 12.31
C THR A 33 8.30 4.98 13.63
N GLY A 34 9.27 5.69 14.20
CA GLY A 34 9.07 6.44 15.42
C GLY A 34 10.09 7.55 15.64
N GLN A 35 9.67 8.64 16.25
CA GLN A 35 10.50 9.83 16.49
C GLN A 35 11.72 9.56 17.40
N ARG A 36 11.70 8.47 18.18
CA ARG A 36 12.79 8.03 19.06
C ARG A 36 13.64 6.92 18.48
N CYS A 37 13.40 6.57 17.23
CA CYS A 37 14.06 5.48 16.54
C CYS A 37 15.35 5.96 15.88
N THR A 38 16.50 5.49 16.34
CA THR A 38 17.82 5.90 15.82
C THR A 38 18.16 5.32 14.46
N ASN A 39 17.54 4.20 14.07
CA ASN A 39 17.77 3.55 12.79
C ASN A 39 16.71 3.91 11.72
N CYS A 40 15.57 4.49 12.12
CA CYS A 40 14.51 4.84 11.19
C CYS A 40 14.95 5.82 10.07
N PRO A 41 15.85 6.78 10.29
CA PRO A 41 16.37 7.61 9.20
C PRO A 41 17.01 6.77 8.07
N LYS A 42 17.70 5.68 8.39
CA LYS A 42 18.29 4.79 7.38
C LYS A 42 17.21 4.04 6.56
N ALA A 43 16.10 3.71 7.19
CA ALA A 43 14.95 3.12 6.51
C ALA A 43 14.30 4.15 5.56
N THR A 44 14.22 5.42 5.98
CA THR A 44 13.77 6.53 5.14
C THR A 44 14.65 6.67 3.89
N ASP A 45 15.98 6.61 4.04
CA ASP A 45 16.92 6.66 2.89
C ASP A 45 16.64 5.53 1.89
N VAL A 46 16.29 4.32 2.38
CA VAL A 46 15.91 3.20 1.50
C VAL A 46 14.58 3.47 0.79
N ILE A 47 13.59 4.03 1.49
CA ILE A 47 12.31 4.41 0.89
C ILE A 47 12.50 5.44 -0.21
N GLU A 48 13.28 6.49 0.02
CA GLU A 48 13.57 7.52 -0.96
C GLU A 48 14.20 6.93 -2.24
N GLN A 49 15.20 6.06 -2.09
CA GLN A 49 15.81 5.36 -3.22
C GLN A 49 14.83 4.46 -3.99
N LEU A 50 13.93 3.81 -3.28
CA LEU A 50 12.89 2.98 -3.90
C LEU A 50 11.87 3.82 -4.66
N LEU A 51 11.45 4.96 -4.11
CA LEU A 51 10.55 5.91 -4.77
C LEU A 51 11.20 6.53 -6.01
N GLU A 52 12.48 6.89 -5.95
CA GLU A 52 13.23 7.36 -7.13
C GLU A 52 13.32 6.29 -8.22
N THR A 53 13.45 5.01 -7.82
CA THR A 53 13.61 3.89 -8.76
C THR A 53 12.30 3.47 -9.41
N TYR A 54 11.21 3.43 -8.64
CA TYR A 54 9.95 2.81 -9.07
C TYR A 54 8.79 3.80 -9.28
N GLY A 55 8.94 5.05 -8.83
CA GLY A 55 7.95 6.10 -9.02
C GLY A 55 6.54 5.64 -8.61
N ASP A 56 5.58 5.83 -9.51
CA ASP A 56 4.17 5.51 -9.29
C ASP A 56 3.87 4.01 -9.07
N ALA A 57 4.84 3.12 -9.27
CA ALA A 57 4.70 1.70 -8.98
C ALA A 57 4.92 1.37 -7.49
N LEU A 58 5.32 2.33 -6.67
CA LEU A 58 5.49 2.19 -5.22
C LEU A 58 4.71 3.27 -4.47
N VAL A 59 3.94 2.85 -3.48
CA VAL A 59 3.32 3.73 -2.49
C VAL A 59 3.96 3.44 -1.13
N ALA A 60 4.60 4.43 -0.53
CA ALA A 60 5.18 4.32 0.80
C ALA A 60 4.38 5.12 1.83
N VAL A 61 4.09 4.52 2.98
CA VAL A 61 3.33 5.13 4.08
C VAL A 61 4.08 4.94 5.38
N GLY A 62 4.44 6.04 6.05
CA GLY A 62 5.01 6.02 7.40
C GLY A 62 3.92 5.91 8.47
N ILE A 63 4.04 4.92 9.35
CA ILE A 63 3.09 4.67 10.43
C ILE A 63 3.79 4.91 11.76
N HIS A 64 3.37 5.97 12.45
CA HIS A 64 3.85 6.29 13.79
C HIS A 64 3.02 5.56 14.86
N GLY A 65 3.53 4.41 15.28
CA GLY A 65 2.97 3.57 16.34
C GLY A 65 4.06 2.74 16.99
N GLY A 66 3.78 2.14 18.14
CA GLY A 66 4.73 1.32 18.86
C GLY A 66 5.70 2.09 19.78
N PRO A 67 6.65 1.38 20.43
CA PRO A 67 7.38 1.90 21.59
C PRO A 67 8.34 3.05 21.29
N LEU A 68 8.80 3.21 20.05
CA LEU A 68 9.70 4.30 19.65
C LEU A 68 8.94 5.51 19.08
N SER A 69 7.62 5.46 19.01
CA SER A 69 6.77 6.60 18.70
C SER A 69 6.58 7.48 19.95
N PHE A 70 6.18 8.72 19.72
CA PHE A 70 6.00 9.70 20.78
C PHE A 70 4.67 10.45 20.60
N ALA A 71 3.83 10.42 21.63
CA ALA A 71 2.51 11.06 21.60
C ALA A 71 2.55 12.60 21.75
N GLY A 72 3.72 13.15 22.04
CA GLY A 72 3.87 14.59 22.26
C GLY A 72 3.73 15.01 23.72
N ASN A 73 4.04 16.29 23.96
CA ASN A 73 3.83 16.99 25.23
C ASN A 73 3.66 18.49 24.96
N ALA A 74 3.57 19.29 26.02
CA ALA A 74 3.36 20.75 25.90
C ALA A 74 4.49 21.50 25.13
N LYS A 75 5.65 20.89 24.94
CA LYS A 75 6.82 21.51 24.28
C LYS A 75 7.18 20.90 22.94
N VAL A 76 6.80 19.63 22.69
CA VAL A 76 7.21 18.89 21.50
C VAL A 76 5.99 18.18 20.92
N THR A 77 5.74 18.42 19.65
CA THR A 77 4.69 17.73 18.90
C THR A 77 5.06 16.26 18.74
N GLY A 78 4.15 15.37 19.10
CA GLY A 78 4.26 13.93 18.85
C GLY A 78 3.57 13.53 17.55
N LEU A 79 4.06 12.48 16.94
CA LEU A 79 3.49 11.89 15.73
C LEU A 79 2.80 10.54 15.99
N ALA A 80 2.96 9.97 17.20
CA ALA A 80 2.26 8.73 17.55
C ALA A 80 0.75 8.92 17.50
N THR A 81 0.07 7.97 16.91
CA THR A 81 -1.38 7.93 16.82
C THR A 81 -1.93 6.66 17.45
N LYS A 82 -3.15 6.74 17.98
CA LYS A 82 -3.84 5.56 18.51
C LYS A 82 -3.97 4.46 17.44
N THR A 83 -4.34 4.84 16.24
CA THR A 83 -4.44 3.91 15.09
C THR A 83 -3.08 3.28 14.74
N GLY A 84 -2.00 4.06 14.80
CA GLY A 84 -0.64 3.55 14.59
C GLY A 84 -0.24 2.50 15.63
N ASP A 85 -0.57 2.74 16.91
CA ASP A 85 -0.32 1.78 17.99
C ASP A 85 -1.16 0.51 17.85
N GLU A 86 -2.45 0.67 17.54
CA GLU A 86 -3.35 -0.47 17.28
C GLU A 86 -2.84 -1.32 16.11
N TYR A 87 -2.36 -0.68 15.07
CA TYR A 87 -1.85 -1.36 13.88
C TYR A 87 -0.51 -2.06 14.16
N TYR A 88 0.41 -1.41 14.86
CA TYR A 88 1.65 -2.00 15.34
C TYR A 88 1.40 -3.28 16.15
N ASN A 89 0.45 -3.23 17.09
CA ASN A 89 0.08 -4.37 17.94
C ASN A 89 -0.65 -5.47 17.16
N HIS A 90 -1.50 -5.10 16.19
CA HIS A 90 -2.21 -6.06 15.35
C HIS A 90 -1.24 -6.99 14.59
N TRP A 91 -0.14 -6.45 14.10
CA TRP A 91 0.90 -7.21 13.41
C TRP A 91 1.93 -7.87 14.35
N ASN A 92 1.78 -7.72 15.67
CA ASN A 92 2.70 -8.23 16.67
C ASN A 92 4.16 -7.83 16.38
N LEU A 93 4.37 -6.55 16.01
CA LEU A 93 5.69 -6.06 15.70
C LEU A 93 6.53 -5.91 16.96
N GLU A 94 7.82 -6.24 16.90
CA GLU A 94 8.70 -6.28 18.06
C GLU A 94 9.74 -5.16 18.08
N HIS A 95 10.00 -4.53 16.94
CA HIS A 95 11.02 -3.49 16.78
C HIS A 95 10.65 -2.48 15.68
N GLN A 96 11.46 -1.43 15.57
CA GLN A 96 11.40 -0.39 14.56
C GLN A 96 12.83 -0.02 14.11
N PRO A 97 13.07 0.26 12.80
CA PRO A 97 12.09 0.23 11.72
C PRO A 97 11.77 -1.19 11.25
N VAL A 98 10.53 -1.44 10.92
CA VAL A 98 10.05 -2.68 10.30
C VAL A 98 8.95 -2.34 9.31
N GLY A 99 8.87 -3.03 8.20
CA GLY A 99 7.88 -2.74 7.16
C GLY A 99 6.96 -3.90 6.85
N LEU A 100 5.79 -3.58 6.31
CA LEU A 100 4.91 -4.52 5.65
C LEU A 100 4.88 -4.18 4.16
N ILE A 101 5.17 -5.15 3.32
CA ILE A 101 5.08 -4.99 1.88
C ILE A 101 3.84 -5.74 1.41
N ASN A 102 2.88 -5.00 0.82
CA ASN A 102 1.56 -5.51 0.46
C ASN A 102 0.86 -6.25 1.61
N ARG A 103 1.12 -5.88 2.85
CA ARG A 103 0.56 -6.49 4.07
C ARG A 103 0.87 -7.99 4.21
N HIS A 104 2.01 -8.42 3.70
CA HIS A 104 2.54 -9.74 3.98
C HIS A 104 3.24 -9.76 5.36
N SER A 105 4.12 -10.70 5.59
CA SER A 105 4.87 -10.80 6.85
C SER A 105 5.76 -9.57 7.06
N PRO A 106 6.04 -9.19 8.33
CA PRO A 106 7.00 -8.14 8.65
C PRO A 106 8.37 -8.38 8.03
N VAL A 107 9.00 -7.32 7.51
CA VAL A 107 10.29 -7.36 6.81
C VAL A 107 11.20 -6.26 7.34
N ASP A 108 12.44 -6.60 7.65
CA ASP A 108 13.46 -5.63 8.05
C ASP A 108 13.89 -4.73 6.89
N TYR A 109 14.15 -3.45 7.17
CA TYR A 109 14.41 -2.44 6.15
C TYR A 109 15.55 -2.76 5.17
N PRO A 110 16.63 -3.49 5.51
CA PRO A 110 17.65 -3.85 4.53
C PRO A 110 17.17 -4.81 3.43
N GLN A 111 16.03 -5.47 3.66
CA GLN A 111 15.44 -6.41 2.71
C GLN A 111 14.34 -5.78 1.83
N TRP A 112 13.89 -4.56 2.13
CA TRP A 112 12.77 -3.94 1.43
C TRP A 112 12.98 -3.85 -0.08
N ALA A 113 14.17 -3.46 -0.52
CA ALA A 113 14.48 -3.35 -1.94
C ALA A 113 14.31 -4.69 -2.69
N ALA A 114 14.73 -5.78 -2.09
CA ALA A 114 14.60 -7.11 -2.68
C ALA A 114 13.13 -7.55 -2.76
N VAL A 115 12.37 -7.36 -1.68
CA VAL A 115 10.97 -7.77 -1.60
C VAL A 115 10.09 -6.90 -2.51
N VAL A 116 10.29 -5.57 -2.54
CA VAL A 116 9.58 -4.66 -3.45
C VAL A 116 9.82 -5.06 -4.90
N LYS A 117 11.09 -5.31 -5.27
CA LYS A 117 11.45 -5.77 -6.61
C LYS A 117 10.74 -7.08 -6.98
N GLU A 118 10.69 -8.04 -6.07
CA GLU A 118 9.98 -9.31 -6.27
C GLU A 118 8.48 -9.08 -6.45
N GLU A 119 7.86 -8.28 -5.57
CA GLU A 119 6.43 -7.98 -5.64
C GLU A 119 6.04 -7.32 -6.97
N LEU A 120 6.86 -6.43 -7.50
CA LEU A 120 6.63 -5.77 -8.78
C LEU A 120 6.63 -6.73 -9.99
N THR A 121 7.23 -7.92 -9.87
CA THR A 121 7.19 -8.93 -10.94
C THR A 121 5.88 -9.71 -11.00
N LYS A 122 5.06 -9.64 -9.96
CA LYS A 122 3.79 -10.37 -9.87
C LYS A 122 2.70 -9.66 -10.67
N LEU A 123 1.79 -10.42 -11.23
CA LEU A 123 0.64 -9.85 -11.94
C LEU A 123 -0.30 -9.12 -10.98
N ALA A 124 -0.84 -7.99 -11.42
CA ALA A 124 -1.93 -7.33 -10.70
C ALA A 124 -3.24 -8.07 -11.01
N ALA A 125 -3.95 -8.52 -9.96
CA ALA A 125 -5.22 -9.21 -10.10
C ALA A 125 -6.39 -8.26 -10.44
N LEU A 126 -6.25 -6.97 -10.08
CA LEU A 126 -7.26 -5.94 -10.30
C LEU A 126 -6.62 -4.56 -10.39
N ARG A 127 -7.35 -3.62 -10.97
CA ARG A 127 -7.01 -2.19 -10.98
C ARG A 127 -7.98 -1.44 -10.07
N LEU A 128 -7.43 -0.65 -9.16
CA LEU A 128 -8.21 0.31 -8.38
C LEU A 128 -7.96 1.71 -8.94
N THR A 129 -9.03 2.45 -9.18
CA THR A 129 -8.97 3.85 -9.58
C THR A 129 -9.85 4.66 -8.63
N GLY A 130 -9.39 5.85 -8.28
CA GLY A 130 -10.14 6.77 -7.44
C GLY A 130 -9.96 8.19 -7.98
N THR A 131 -10.94 9.04 -7.72
CA THR A 131 -10.84 10.47 -7.97
C THR A 131 -10.93 11.21 -6.65
N VAL A 132 -10.08 12.22 -6.48
CA VAL A 132 -10.10 13.08 -5.31
C VAL A 132 -10.52 14.48 -5.77
N SER A 133 -11.51 15.05 -5.11
CA SER A 133 -11.90 16.44 -5.31
C SER A 133 -11.79 17.21 -3.99
N TYR A 134 -11.46 18.50 -4.11
CA TYR A 134 -11.42 19.44 -2.99
C TYR A 134 -12.41 20.56 -3.25
N GLU A 135 -13.31 20.78 -2.31
CA GLU A 135 -14.27 21.89 -2.35
C GLU A 135 -14.45 22.41 -0.91
N ASP A 136 -14.26 23.71 -0.71
CA ASP A 136 -14.39 24.37 0.60
C ASP A 136 -13.67 23.65 1.77
N ASP A 137 -12.39 23.32 1.59
CA ASP A 137 -11.56 22.56 2.55
C ASP A 137 -12.05 21.12 2.85
N VAL A 138 -13.01 20.62 2.08
CA VAL A 138 -13.49 19.24 2.16
C VAL A 138 -12.89 18.41 1.04
N MET A 139 -12.23 17.31 1.43
CA MET A 139 -11.74 16.29 0.50
C MET A 139 -12.79 15.21 0.33
N THR A 140 -13.16 14.93 -0.91
CA THR A 140 -14.03 13.80 -1.28
C THR A 140 -13.23 12.80 -2.10
N ILE A 141 -13.35 11.52 -1.75
CA ILE A 141 -12.68 10.37 -2.40
C ILE A 141 -13.72 9.47 -3.04
#